data_57eee860a8265182ff62165eb2c8ba07
#
_entry.id   57eee860a8265182ff62165eb2c8ba07
#
_cell.length_a   1.000
_cell.length_b   1.000
_cell.length_c   1.000
_cell.angle_alpha   90.00
_cell.angle_beta   90.00
_cell.angle_gamma   90.00
#
_symmetry.space_group_name_H-M   'P 1'
#
loop_
_entity.id
_entity.type
_entity.pdbx_description
1 polymer ?
#
loop_
_entity_poly.entity_id
_entity_poly.type
_entity_poly.pdbx_seq_one_letter_code
_entity_poly.pdbx_strand_id
1 'polypeptide(L)'
;MNTAALERHIIDTVKEWQMKIGYRSEEMKLYYPDVSLAGLLELAEGWTEASLKEALQEFSKETKGRLGGVQISNVKDRYCVAVPAAGCTYIHENEPDSAFLRSFLDVITGLEPSMQGVEQCFADAAAMNGEHYVKEDRESEGLGMVFYFCPVQEEVKTPERSVIDTYVYCVEEDDFGITYHRFSWSDFQKLVSENTQVKHQAETCIMCQ
;
A
#
# COMPACT_ATOMS: atom_id res chain seq x y z
N MET A 1 16.38 3.83 12.14
CA MET A 1 16.06 4.14 10.73
C MET A 1 15.85 2.82 9.99
N ASN A 2 14.74 2.68 9.29
CA ASN A 2 14.40 1.46 8.55
C ASN A 2 14.16 1.82 7.06
N THR A 3 15.21 1.73 6.25
CA THR A 3 15.15 2.01 4.81
C THR A 3 14.35 0.94 4.05
N ALA A 4 14.25 -0.28 4.58
CA ALA A 4 13.52 -1.38 3.94
C ALA A 4 12.01 -1.14 3.89
N ALA A 5 11.43 -0.48 4.90
CA ALA A 5 10.00 -0.16 4.91
C ALA A 5 9.64 0.85 3.82
N LEU A 6 10.42 1.92 3.67
CA LEU A 6 10.23 2.90 2.60
C LEU A 6 10.46 2.27 1.22
N GLU A 7 11.50 1.44 1.07
CA GLU A 7 11.77 0.75 -0.19
C GLU A 7 10.59 -0.14 -0.60
N ARG A 8 10.08 -0.95 0.33
CA ARG A 8 8.95 -1.83 0.07
C ARG A 8 7.70 -1.03 -0.31
N HIS A 9 7.40 0.04 0.42
CA HIS A 9 6.28 0.92 0.10
C HIS A 9 6.37 1.53 -1.31
N ILE A 10 7.57 1.96 -1.73
CA ILE A 10 7.79 2.49 -3.09
C ILE A 10 7.58 1.38 -4.13
N ILE A 11 8.15 0.20 -3.91
CA ILE A 11 7.99 -0.95 -4.81
C ILE A 11 6.51 -1.30 -4.98
N ASP A 12 5.77 -1.44 -3.89
CA ASP A 12 4.35 -1.77 -3.91
C ASP A 12 3.54 -0.70 -4.64
N THR A 13 3.81 0.58 -4.36
CA THR A 13 3.15 1.71 -5.02
C THR A 13 3.40 1.71 -6.53
N VAL A 14 4.67 1.56 -6.95
CA VAL A 14 5.03 1.52 -8.38
C VAL A 14 4.39 0.31 -9.06
N LYS A 15 4.45 -0.86 -8.43
CA LYS A 15 3.85 -2.08 -8.98
C LYS A 15 2.35 -1.96 -9.14
N GLU A 16 1.66 -1.42 -8.14
CA GLU A 16 0.23 -1.16 -8.20
C GLU A 16 -0.15 -0.22 -9.36
N TRP A 17 0.60 0.85 -9.54
CA TRP A 17 0.41 1.75 -10.68
C TRP A 17 0.65 1.05 -12.01
N GLN A 18 1.68 0.22 -12.12
CA GLN A 18 1.93 -0.59 -13.33
C GLN A 18 0.77 -1.55 -13.64
N MET A 19 0.13 -2.08 -12.63
CA MET A 19 -1.05 -2.94 -12.79
C MET A 19 -2.29 -2.14 -13.24
N LYS A 20 -2.50 -0.93 -12.67
CA LYS A 20 -3.64 -0.06 -12.99
C LYS A 20 -3.60 0.51 -14.41
N ILE A 21 -2.46 1.07 -14.82
CA ILE A 21 -2.35 1.85 -16.06
C ILE A 21 -1.47 1.19 -17.13
N GLY A 22 -0.96 0.00 -16.85
CA GLY A 22 0.00 -0.71 -17.68
C GLY A 22 1.45 -0.26 -17.43
N TYR A 23 2.37 -1.19 -17.65
CA TYR A 23 3.80 -0.92 -17.54
C TYR A 23 4.26 0.07 -18.61
N ARG A 24 5.06 1.04 -18.17
CA ARG A 24 5.80 1.96 -19.01
C ARG A 24 7.23 2.06 -18.52
N SER A 25 8.19 2.00 -19.46
CA SER A 25 9.61 2.19 -19.13
C SER A 25 9.93 3.69 -19.02
N GLU A 26 9.29 4.37 -18.06
CA GLU A 26 9.42 5.81 -17.81
C GLU A 26 9.69 6.05 -16.33
N GLU A 27 10.22 7.24 -16.01
CA GLU A 27 10.39 7.70 -14.64
C GLU A 27 9.02 7.87 -13.98
N MET A 28 8.89 7.39 -12.74
CA MET A 28 7.70 7.59 -11.93
C MET A 28 7.99 8.52 -10.75
N LYS A 29 7.12 9.51 -10.53
CA LYS A 29 7.25 10.49 -9.44
C LYS A 29 6.18 10.27 -8.40
N LEU A 30 6.61 10.01 -7.17
CA LEU A 30 5.77 9.84 -5.99
C LEU A 30 5.96 11.06 -5.09
N TYR A 31 4.87 11.56 -4.51
CA TYR A 31 4.89 12.76 -3.67
C TYR A 31 4.44 12.43 -2.27
N TYR A 32 5.29 12.73 -1.30
CA TYR A 32 5.05 12.43 0.11
C TYR A 32 5.16 13.68 0.98
N PRO A 33 4.27 13.85 1.96
CA PRO A 33 4.52 14.73 3.10
C PRO A 33 5.77 14.27 3.87
N ASP A 34 6.46 15.20 4.51
CA ASP A 34 7.64 14.93 5.34
C ASP A 34 7.34 13.95 6.48
N VAL A 35 6.19 14.12 7.15
CA VAL A 35 5.72 13.24 8.23
C VAL A 35 5.52 11.79 7.75
N SER A 36 5.05 11.59 6.53
CA SER A 36 4.88 10.25 5.96
C SER A 36 6.22 9.57 5.72
N LEU A 37 7.21 10.29 5.19
CA LEU A 37 8.56 9.76 4.98
C LEU A 37 9.28 9.49 6.30
N ALA A 38 9.12 10.38 7.30
CA ALA A 38 9.67 10.15 8.63
C ALA A 38 9.09 8.88 9.27
N GLY A 39 7.78 8.65 9.13
CA GLY A 39 7.11 7.45 9.59
C GLY A 39 7.60 6.18 8.87
N LEU A 40 7.68 6.19 7.53
CA LEU A 40 8.16 5.06 6.74
C LEU A 40 9.64 4.72 7.01
N LEU A 41 10.46 5.73 7.34
CA LEU A 41 11.85 5.55 7.74
C LEU A 41 12.02 5.20 9.22
N GLU A 42 10.94 5.14 9.99
CA GLU A 42 10.95 4.88 11.44
C GLU A 42 11.92 5.82 12.19
N LEU A 43 11.86 7.13 11.86
CA LEU A 43 12.66 8.11 12.56
C LEU A 43 12.17 8.31 14.00
N ALA A 44 13.10 8.52 14.94
CA ALA A 44 12.75 8.73 16.34
C ALA A 44 11.85 9.97 16.54
N GLU A 45 11.06 9.97 17.60
CA GLU A 45 10.29 11.16 18.00
C GLU A 45 11.19 12.40 18.11
N GLY A 46 10.69 13.53 17.60
CA GLY A 46 11.46 14.77 17.56
C GLY A 46 12.46 14.85 16.40
N TRP A 47 12.28 14.04 15.37
CA TRP A 47 13.05 14.17 14.14
C TRP A 47 13.03 15.62 13.60
N THR A 48 14.06 16.00 12.87
CA THR A 48 14.20 17.31 12.25
C THR A 48 14.28 17.17 10.73
N GLU A 49 14.05 18.27 10.01
CA GLU A 49 14.22 18.29 8.55
C GLU A 49 15.64 17.85 8.14
N ALA A 50 16.65 18.20 8.93
CA ALA A 50 18.02 17.80 8.68
C ALA A 50 18.21 16.29 8.81
N SER A 51 17.66 15.67 9.87
CA SER A 51 17.74 14.21 10.07
C SER A 51 16.94 13.43 9.00
N LEU A 52 15.78 13.96 8.59
CA LEU A 52 15.02 13.38 7.50
C LEU A 52 15.80 13.42 6.19
N LYS A 53 16.41 14.56 5.87
CA LYS A 53 17.21 14.71 4.66
C LYS A 53 18.42 13.78 4.63
N GLU A 54 19.10 13.60 5.74
CA GLU A 54 20.20 12.65 5.87
C GLU A 54 19.73 11.20 5.64
N ALA A 55 18.62 10.81 6.27
CA ALA A 55 18.01 9.50 6.10
C ALA A 55 17.59 9.23 4.65
N LEU A 56 17.03 10.22 3.96
CA LEU A 56 16.65 10.11 2.55
C LEU A 56 17.88 10.01 1.62
N GLN A 57 18.98 10.65 1.95
CA GLN A 57 20.24 10.51 1.21
C GLN A 57 20.83 9.10 1.36
N GLU A 58 20.75 8.53 2.56
CA GLU A 58 21.19 7.15 2.80
C GLU A 58 20.30 6.16 2.05
N PHE A 59 18.99 6.32 2.14
CA PHE A 59 18.02 5.53 1.38
C PHE A 59 18.32 5.52 -0.11
N SER A 60 18.58 6.68 -0.72
CA SER A 60 18.89 6.77 -2.15
C SER A 60 20.16 6.01 -2.55
N LYS A 61 21.15 5.93 -1.64
CA LYS A 61 22.39 5.17 -1.88
C LYS A 61 22.16 3.66 -1.76
N GLU A 62 21.45 3.23 -0.71
CA GLU A 62 21.19 1.82 -0.44
C GLU A 62 20.32 1.16 -1.52
N THR A 63 19.35 1.91 -2.06
CA THR A 63 18.41 1.40 -3.07
C THR A 63 18.93 1.46 -4.51
N LYS A 64 20.14 1.98 -4.72
CA LYS A 64 20.70 2.18 -6.06
C LYS A 64 20.73 0.91 -6.92
N GLY A 65 20.97 -0.24 -6.32
CA GLY A 65 21.05 -1.52 -7.04
C GLY A 65 19.70 -2.02 -7.57
N ARG A 66 18.62 -1.80 -6.81
CA ARG A 66 17.26 -2.28 -7.12
C ARG A 66 16.40 -1.22 -7.78
N LEU A 67 16.36 -0.04 -7.19
CA LEU A 67 15.52 1.06 -7.66
C LEU A 67 16.23 2.00 -8.64
N GLY A 68 17.44 1.64 -9.12
CA GLY A 68 18.15 2.39 -10.12
C GLY A 68 18.71 3.75 -9.66
N GLY A 69 18.73 4.01 -8.36
CA GLY A 69 19.15 5.30 -7.79
C GLY A 69 18.01 6.33 -7.80
N VAL A 70 17.13 6.20 -6.83
CA VAL A 70 16.01 7.12 -6.60
C VAL A 70 16.52 8.54 -6.38
N GLN A 71 15.92 9.50 -7.08
CA GLN A 71 16.21 10.92 -6.90
C GLN A 71 15.16 11.54 -5.97
N ILE A 72 15.63 12.24 -4.93
CA ILE A 72 14.75 12.85 -3.95
C ILE A 72 14.97 14.36 -3.94
N SER A 73 13.89 15.11 -4.11
CA SER A 73 13.90 16.57 -4.11
C SER A 73 12.75 17.12 -3.27
N ASN A 74 12.99 18.26 -2.63
CA ASN A 74 11.91 18.97 -1.95
C ASN A 74 11.15 19.82 -2.97
N VAL A 75 9.82 19.72 -2.97
CA VAL A 75 8.91 20.45 -3.84
C VAL A 75 7.85 21.12 -2.98
N LYS A 76 8.08 22.36 -2.58
CA LYS A 76 7.22 23.12 -1.66
C LYS A 76 7.11 22.44 -0.28
N ASP A 77 5.92 21.91 0.03
CA ASP A 77 5.55 21.24 1.29
C ASP A 77 5.67 19.71 1.24
N ARG A 78 6.25 19.18 0.17
CA ARG A 78 6.35 17.73 -0.09
C ARG A 78 7.72 17.34 -0.61
N TYR A 79 8.06 16.08 -0.44
CA TYR A 79 9.19 15.45 -1.12
C TYR A 79 8.71 14.72 -2.37
N CYS A 80 9.38 14.98 -3.49
CA CYS A 80 9.25 14.19 -4.70
C CYS A 80 10.31 13.09 -4.68
N VAL A 81 9.86 11.85 -4.71
CA VAL A 81 10.68 10.65 -4.85
C VAL A 81 10.53 10.18 -6.29
N ALA A 82 11.54 10.39 -7.12
CA ALA A 82 11.54 9.98 -8.51
C ALA A 82 12.25 8.63 -8.66
N VAL A 83 11.49 7.61 -9.04
CA VAL A 83 11.98 6.26 -9.37
C VAL A 83 12.33 6.27 -10.87
N PRO A 84 13.59 6.11 -11.25
CA PRO A 84 13.98 6.17 -12.65
C PRO A 84 13.44 4.99 -13.46
N ALA A 85 13.42 5.11 -14.78
CA ALA A 85 12.94 4.07 -15.69
C ALA A 85 13.57 2.69 -15.42
N ALA A 86 14.85 2.64 -15.08
CA ALA A 86 15.53 1.39 -14.72
C ALA A 86 14.95 0.74 -13.46
N GLY A 87 14.58 1.53 -12.44
CA GLY A 87 13.90 1.04 -11.24
C GLY A 87 12.48 0.55 -11.54
N CYS A 88 11.73 1.29 -12.36
CA CYS A 88 10.40 0.87 -12.80
C CYS A 88 10.46 -0.45 -13.60
N THR A 89 11.49 -0.64 -14.44
CA THR A 89 11.72 -1.88 -15.18
C THR A 89 12.06 -3.03 -14.23
N TYR A 90 12.95 -2.79 -13.27
CA TYR A 90 13.31 -3.79 -12.27
C TYR A 90 12.07 -4.29 -11.51
N ILE A 91 11.21 -3.37 -11.04
CA ILE A 91 9.98 -3.71 -10.33
C ILE A 91 9.04 -4.52 -11.23
N HIS A 92 8.88 -4.12 -12.50
CA HIS A 92 8.04 -4.85 -13.44
C HIS A 92 8.48 -6.31 -13.63
N GLU A 93 9.78 -6.53 -13.76
CA GLU A 93 10.36 -7.84 -14.06
C GLU A 93 10.50 -8.75 -12.83
N ASN A 94 10.68 -8.17 -11.64
CA ASN A 94 11.05 -8.94 -10.45
C ASN A 94 9.94 -8.98 -9.37
N GLU A 95 8.99 -8.05 -9.38
CA GLU A 95 7.86 -8.09 -8.46
C GLU A 95 6.65 -8.74 -9.14
N PRO A 96 6.02 -9.73 -8.51
CA PRO A 96 4.91 -10.44 -9.12
C PRO A 96 3.65 -9.57 -9.18
N ASP A 97 2.81 -9.91 -10.12
CA ASP A 97 1.42 -9.46 -10.10
C ASP A 97 0.66 -10.31 -9.08
N SER A 98 0.08 -9.69 -8.08
CA SER A 98 -0.89 -10.34 -7.22
C SER A 98 -2.17 -10.61 -8.03
N ALA A 99 -2.59 -11.88 -8.09
CA ALA A 99 -3.82 -12.25 -8.81
C ALA A 99 -5.05 -11.59 -8.17
N PHE A 100 -5.08 -11.51 -6.84
CA PHE A 100 -6.15 -10.83 -6.13
C PHE A 100 -6.17 -9.33 -6.45
N LEU A 101 -5.04 -8.64 -6.31
CA LEU A 101 -4.94 -7.20 -6.58
C LEU A 101 -5.37 -6.88 -8.01
N ARG A 102 -5.01 -7.72 -8.99
CA ARG A 102 -5.46 -7.56 -10.38
C ARG A 102 -6.97 -7.61 -10.50
N SER A 103 -7.62 -8.66 -9.98
CA SER A 103 -9.07 -8.79 -10.02
C SER A 103 -9.78 -7.65 -9.28
N PHE A 104 -9.25 -7.24 -8.14
CA PHE A 104 -9.75 -6.12 -7.36
C PHE A 104 -9.65 -4.80 -8.15
N LEU A 105 -8.50 -4.53 -8.77
CA LEU A 105 -8.30 -3.34 -9.59
C LEU A 105 -9.21 -3.33 -10.82
N ASP A 106 -9.42 -4.47 -11.48
CA ASP A 106 -10.34 -4.60 -12.60
C ASP A 106 -11.77 -4.21 -12.21
N VAL A 107 -12.19 -4.53 -10.98
CA VAL A 107 -13.51 -4.13 -10.45
C VAL A 107 -13.60 -2.63 -10.20
N ILE A 108 -12.63 -2.05 -9.50
CA ILE A 108 -12.73 -0.63 -9.06
C ILE A 108 -12.35 0.38 -10.16
N THR A 109 -11.62 -0.05 -11.19
CA THR A 109 -11.23 0.81 -12.34
C THR A 109 -11.97 0.46 -13.61
N GLY A 110 -12.88 -0.50 -13.58
CA GLY A 110 -13.70 -0.92 -14.71
C GLY A 110 -14.69 0.14 -15.16
N LEU A 111 -15.49 -0.18 -16.18
CA LEU A 111 -16.49 0.74 -16.73
C LEU A 111 -17.63 1.06 -15.75
N GLU A 112 -17.94 0.12 -14.87
CA GLU A 112 -18.98 0.25 -13.84
C GLU A 112 -18.43 -0.23 -12.50
N PRO A 113 -17.63 0.60 -11.79
CA PRO A 113 -17.15 0.28 -10.45
C PRO A 113 -18.33 0.01 -9.51
N SER A 114 -18.24 -1.03 -8.70
CA SER A 114 -19.31 -1.35 -7.75
C SER A 114 -18.80 -2.00 -6.47
N MET A 115 -19.38 -1.60 -5.34
CA MET A 115 -19.09 -2.23 -4.05
C MET A 115 -19.54 -3.70 -4.00
N GLN A 116 -20.55 -4.08 -4.74
CA GLN A 116 -20.95 -5.49 -4.89
C GLN A 116 -19.83 -6.32 -5.53
N GLY A 117 -19.14 -5.78 -6.54
CA GLY A 117 -17.98 -6.43 -7.16
C GLY A 117 -16.80 -6.53 -6.20
N VAL A 118 -16.54 -5.47 -5.39
CA VAL A 118 -15.54 -5.48 -4.31
C VAL A 118 -15.85 -6.58 -3.29
N GLU A 119 -17.10 -6.64 -2.82
CA GLU A 119 -17.54 -7.65 -1.86
C GLU A 119 -17.37 -9.07 -2.42
N GLN A 120 -17.65 -9.27 -3.69
CA GLN A 120 -17.43 -10.57 -4.33
C GLN A 120 -15.95 -10.95 -4.37
N CYS A 121 -15.04 -10.01 -4.70
CA CYS A 121 -13.60 -10.28 -4.65
C CYS A 121 -13.15 -10.75 -3.26
N PHE A 122 -13.63 -10.10 -2.19
CA PHE A 122 -13.31 -10.48 -0.82
C PHE A 122 -13.94 -11.83 -0.42
N ALA A 123 -15.18 -12.07 -0.81
CA ALA A 123 -15.84 -13.34 -0.56
C ALA A 123 -15.09 -14.51 -1.23
N ASP A 124 -14.64 -14.33 -2.46
CA ASP A 124 -13.87 -15.32 -3.19
C ASP A 124 -12.51 -15.58 -2.52
N ALA A 125 -11.81 -14.53 -2.11
CA ALA A 125 -10.54 -14.65 -1.39
C ALA A 125 -10.72 -15.35 -0.04
N ALA A 126 -11.73 -14.97 0.73
CA ALA A 126 -12.06 -15.59 2.02
C ALA A 126 -12.41 -17.08 1.86
N ALA A 127 -13.18 -17.44 0.85
CA ALA A 127 -13.53 -18.83 0.55
C ALA A 127 -12.30 -19.67 0.20
N MET A 128 -11.32 -19.11 -0.51
CA MET A 128 -10.07 -19.79 -0.86
C MET A 128 -9.14 -19.97 0.33
N ASN A 129 -9.08 -19.00 1.22
CA ASN A 129 -8.10 -18.93 2.31
C ASN A 129 -8.67 -19.36 3.67
N GLY A 130 -9.99 -19.59 3.77
CA GLY A 130 -10.66 -19.88 5.03
C GLY A 130 -10.72 -18.70 5.99
N GLU A 131 -10.63 -17.48 5.48
CA GLU A 131 -10.62 -16.24 6.24
C GLU A 131 -11.98 -15.54 6.19
N HIS A 132 -12.16 -14.54 7.03
CA HIS A 132 -13.37 -13.72 7.08
C HIS A 132 -13.04 -12.27 6.75
N TYR A 133 -14.01 -11.56 6.19
CA TYR A 133 -13.93 -10.12 6.04
C TYR A 133 -15.04 -9.45 6.87
N VAL A 134 -14.79 -8.23 7.31
CA VAL A 134 -15.78 -7.42 8.03
C VAL A 134 -16.20 -6.24 7.15
N LYS A 135 -17.51 -6.09 7.04
CA LYS A 135 -18.17 -4.95 6.43
C LYS A 135 -18.71 -4.07 7.54
N GLU A 136 -18.32 -2.81 7.56
CA GLU A 136 -18.88 -1.78 8.42
C GLU A 136 -19.64 -0.76 7.57
N ASP A 137 -20.96 -0.78 7.71
CA ASP A 137 -21.85 0.15 7.01
C ASP A 137 -22.10 1.36 7.92
N ARG A 138 -21.63 2.53 7.51
CA ARG A 138 -21.82 3.80 8.19
C ARG A 138 -22.83 4.73 7.52
N GLU A 139 -23.63 4.22 6.58
CA GLU A 139 -24.72 5.01 5.97
C GLU A 139 -25.68 5.55 7.03
N SER A 140 -25.93 4.78 8.10
CA SER A 140 -26.78 5.18 9.21
C SER A 140 -26.25 6.38 10.01
N GLU A 141 -24.95 6.68 9.92
CA GLU A 141 -24.32 7.85 10.53
C GLU A 141 -24.34 9.08 9.61
N GLY A 142 -24.91 8.97 8.42
CA GLY A 142 -24.99 10.05 7.42
C GLY A 142 -23.67 10.33 6.72
N LEU A 143 -22.72 9.40 6.81
CA LEU A 143 -21.39 9.54 6.22
C LEU A 143 -21.31 8.97 4.81
N GLY A 144 -22.33 8.17 4.36
CA GLY A 144 -22.35 7.57 3.03
C GLY A 144 -21.16 6.65 2.73
N MET A 145 -20.58 6.05 3.76
CA MET A 145 -19.31 5.34 3.67
C MET A 145 -19.49 3.89 4.09
N VAL A 146 -18.96 2.99 3.28
CA VAL A 146 -18.89 1.57 3.60
C VAL A 146 -17.43 1.16 3.67
N PHE A 147 -17.02 0.59 4.79
CA PHE A 147 -15.66 0.13 5.02
C PHE A 147 -15.59 -1.39 4.97
N TYR A 148 -14.59 -1.90 4.26
CA TYR A 148 -14.23 -3.31 4.30
C TYR A 148 -12.81 -3.46 4.84
N PHE A 149 -12.66 -4.34 5.82
CA PHE A 149 -11.37 -4.83 6.28
C PHE A 149 -11.26 -6.29 5.88
N CYS A 150 -10.38 -6.60 4.97
CA CYS A 150 -10.19 -7.98 4.51
C CYS A 150 -8.72 -8.34 4.47
N PRO A 151 -8.28 -9.33 5.26
CA PRO A 151 -6.98 -9.93 5.09
C PRO A 151 -7.00 -10.81 3.84
N VAL A 152 -6.01 -10.63 2.98
CA VAL A 152 -5.84 -11.40 1.74
C VAL A 152 -4.43 -11.95 1.71
N GLN A 153 -4.31 -13.25 1.48
CA GLN A 153 -3.03 -13.89 1.26
C GLN A 153 -2.62 -13.70 -0.21
N GLU A 154 -1.49 -13.06 -0.39
CA GLU A 154 -0.93 -12.80 -1.71
C GLU A 154 0.42 -13.48 -1.86
N GLU A 155 0.64 -14.15 -2.98
CA GLU A 155 1.94 -14.69 -3.32
C GLU A 155 2.88 -13.55 -3.72
N VAL A 156 3.91 -13.33 -2.92
CA VAL A 156 4.97 -12.36 -3.21
C VAL A 156 6.21 -13.13 -3.64
N LYS A 157 6.60 -12.98 -4.90
CA LYS A 157 7.81 -13.58 -5.45
C LYS A 157 8.94 -12.56 -5.39
N THR A 158 10.05 -12.98 -4.87
CA THR A 158 11.31 -12.26 -5.01
C THR A 158 12.25 -13.12 -5.87
N PRO A 159 13.37 -12.59 -6.41
CA PRO A 159 14.33 -13.40 -7.12
C PRO A 159 14.85 -14.62 -6.35
N GLU A 160 14.77 -14.55 -5.03
CA GLU A 160 15.33 -15.56 -4.12
C GLU A 160 14.29 -16.56 -3.60
N ARG A 161 13.02 -16.14 -3.52
CA ARG A 161 11.96 -16.98 -2.95
C ARG A 161 10.56 -16.52 -3.34
N SER A 162 9.60 -17.45 -3.27
CA SER A 162 8.18 -17.13 -3.23
C SER A 162 7.70 -17.20 -1.78
N VAL A 163 6.96 -16.20 -1.35
CA VAL A 163 6.39 -16.11 0.01
C VAL A 163 4.92 -15.76 -0.14
N ILE A 164 4.07 -16.42 0.65
CA ILE A 164 2.70 -15.97 0.82
C ILE A 164 2.72 -14.93 1.95
N ASP A 165 2.29 -13.73 1.66
CA ASP A 165 2.20 -12.64 2.62
C ASP A 165 0.76 -12.16 2.74
N THR A 166 0.38 -11.67 3.92
CA THR A 166 -0.97 -11.19 4.18
C THR A 166 -1.02 -9.68 4.00
N TYR A 167 -1.94 -9.22 3.16
CA TYR A 167 -2.28 -7.81 2.99
C TYR A 167 -3.68 -7.53 3.50
N VAL A 168 -3.87 -6.36 4.10
CA VAL A 168 -5.17 -5.91 4.57
C VAL A 168 -5.65 -4.77 3.67
N TYR A 169 -6.83 -4.96 3.11
CA TYR A 169 -7.50 -3.97 2.28
C TYR A 169 -8.52 -3.22 3.13
N CYS A 170 -8.44 -1.90 3.10
CA CYS A 170 -9.45 -1.01 3.64
C CYS A 170 -10.07 -0.27 2.45
N VAL A 171 -11.32 -0.57 2.14
CA VAL A 171 -12.02 -0.01 0.98
C VAL A 171 -13.14 0.89 1.47
N GLU A 172 -13.27 2.03 0.83
CA GLU A 172 -14.21 3.08 1.17
C GLU A 172 -14.95 3.53 -0.09
N GLU A 173 -16.26 3.67 0.00
CA GLU A 173 -17.08 4.30 -1.03
C GLU A 173 -17.65 5.60 -0.50
N ASP A 174 -17.48 6.66 -1.27
CA ASP A 174 -18.05 7.98 -1.02
C ASP A 174 -18.69 8.56 -2.27
N ASP A 175 -19.14 9.81 -2.20
CA ASP A 175 -19.75 10.52 -3.34
C ASP A 175 -18.83 10.69 -4.56
N PHE A 176 -17.53 10.46 -4.40
CA PHE A 176 -16.52 10.58 -5.46
C PHE A 176 -16.13 9.23 -6.08
N GLY A 177 -16.54 8.13 -5.46
CA GLY A 177 -16.28 6.78 -5.93
C GLY A 177 -15.63 5.87 -4.90
N ILE A 178 -15.04 4.77 -5.40
CA ILE A 178 -14.42 3.74 -4.57
C ILE A 178 -12.92 4.05 -4.44
N THR A 179 -12.47 4.19 -3.21
CA THR A 179 -11.05 4.33 -2.86
C THR A 179 -10.61 3.16 -1.99
N TYR A 180 -9.32 2.91 -1.89
CA TYR A 180 -8.80 1.85 -1.03
C TYR A 180 -7.39 2.14 -0.54
N HIS A 181 -7.06 1.51 0.59
CA HIS A 181 -5.72 1.40 1.12
C HIS A 181 -5.35 -0.08 1.24
N ARG A 182 -4.13 -0.42 0.86
CA ARG A 182 -3.56 -1.76 0.97
C ARG A 182 -2.36 -1.69 1.90
N PHE A 183 -2.40 -2.45 2.97
CA PHE A 183 -1.35 -2.49 3.98
C PHE A 183 -0.73 -3.87 4.03
N SER A 184 0.59 -3.95 4.22
CA SER A 184 1.21 -5.19 4.69
C SER A 184 0.66 -5.52 6.08
N TRP A 185 0.70 -6.80 6.48
CA TRP A 185 0.25 -7.20 7.82
C TRP A 185 0.97 -6.42 8.93
N SER A 186 2.27 -6.22 8.79
CA SER A 186 3.07 -5.47 9.77
C SER A 186 2.67 -4.01 9.87
N ASP A 187 2.38 -3.34 8.75
CA ASP A 187 1.97 -1.93 8.76
C ASP A 187 0.57 -1.77 9.31
N PHE A 188 -0.33 -2.71 9.00
CA PHE A 188 -1.66 -2.74 9.57
C PHE A 188 -1.63 -2.92 11.09
N GLN A 189 -0.79 -3.82 11.61
CA GLN A 189 -0.62 -3.99 13.05
C GLN A 189 -0.11 -2.71 13.75
N LYS A 190 0.82 -1.98 13.12
CA LYS A 190 1.27 -0.67 13.63
C LYS A 190 0.11 0.33 13.67
N LEU A 191 -0.61 0.48 12.56
CA LEU A 191 -1.77 1.37 12.47
C LEU A 191 -2.80 1.09 13.57
N VAL A 192 -3.12 -0.18 13.80
CA VAL A 192 -4.04 -0.64 14.86
C VAL A 192 -3.51 -0.30 16.24
N SER A 193 -2.20 -0.44 16.49
CA SER A 193 -1.61 -0.15 17.80
C SER A 193 -1.61 1.34 18.14
N GLU A 194 -1.54 2.20 17.12
CA GLU A 194 -1.46 3.65 17.25
C GLU A 194 -2.83 4.34 17.24
N ASN A 195 -3.85 3.68 16.70
CA ASN A 195 -5.18 4.27 16.52
C ASN A 195 -6.27 3.44 17.22
N THR A 196 -6.81 3.97 18.33
CA THR A 196 -7.81 3.27 19.16
C THR A 196 -9.11 2.94 18.39
N GLN A 197 -9.52 3.77 17.44
CA GLN A 197 -10.73 3.54 16.65
C GLN A 197 -10.53 2.40 15.65
N VAL A 198 -9.42 2.41 14.93
CA VAL A 198 -9.03 1.32 14.02
C VAL A 198 -8.79 0.03 14.82
N LYS A 199 -8.23 0.12 16.02
CA LYS A 199 -8.03 -1.02 16.91
C LYS A 199 -9.34 -1.73 17.25
N HIS A 200 -10.36 -0.97 17.61
CA HIS A 200 -11.68 -1.56 17.94
C HIS A 200 -12.29 -2.29 16.74
N GLN A 201 -12.18 -1.73 15.55
CA GLN A 201 -12.65 -2.33 14.30
C GLN A 201 -11.83 -3.59 13.93
N ALA A 202 -10.51 -3.51 14.07
CA ALA A 202 -9.61 -4.61 13.79
C ALA A 202 -9.75 -5.77 14.80
N GLU A 203 -9.99 -5.50 16.09
CA GLU A 203 -10.25 -6.51 17.11
C GLU A 203 -11.51 -7.32 16.79
N THR A 204 -12.52 -6.70 16.19
CA THR A 204 -13.73 -7.40 15.77
C THR A 204 -13.48 -8.26 14.50
N CYS A 205 -12.54 -7.87 13.66
CA CYS A 205 -12.30 -8.48 12.34
C CYS A 205 -11.21 -9.56 12.35
N ILE A 206 -10.03 -9.23 12.86
CA ILE A 206 -8.80 -9.98 12.56
C ILE A 206 -8.14 -10.56 13.83
N MET A 207 -8.35 -9.93 14.99
CA MET A 207 -7.67 -10.28 16.24
C MET A 207 -8.48 -11.18 17.18
N CYS A 208 -9.71 -11.50 16.86
CA CYS A 208 -10.59 -12.37 17.65
C CYS A 208 -10.59 -13.84 17.20
N GLN A 209 -9.58 -14.25 16.42
CA GLN A 209 -9.42 -15.67 16.01
C GLN A 209 -8.26 -16.34 16.72
#